data_05c869dc6dbc2afb4f3b8e59e094b3eb
#
_entry.id   05c869dc6dbc2afb4f3b8e59e094b3eb
#
_cell.length_a   1.000
_cell.length_b   1.000
_cell.length_c   1.000
_cell.angle_alpha   90.00
_cell.angle_beta   90.00
_cell.angle_gamma   90.00
#
_symmetry.space_group_name_H-M   'P 1'
#
loop_
_entity.id
_entity.type
_entity.pdbx_description
1 polymer ?
#
loop_
_entity_poly.entity_id
_entity_poly.type
_entity_poly.pdbx_seq_one_letter_code
_entity_poly.pdbx_strand_id
1 'polypeptide(L)'
;KFNTMGKKQDRRLTFMQNFIAGGIAGVGSRTFTSPLDVVKIIAQVGSKQHSGFIGTFKNIYKQEGLRGFWKGNGVACLRLFPYSAINFAAFNEMKKVMTNPETGRMSNLNSLIAGAVAGVIATVAVYPLDMVKTRLTVQVDGQNKYKGIIDAFRVIYKEEGFFAFYKGMTASILGVIPFGGLTFMSYEILAYVWGKPRSELNGLENFINGCLAGSIAVSYTHLTLR
;
A
#
# COMPACT_ATOMS: atom_id res chain seq x y z
N LYS A 1 -8.45 -50.51 20.35
CA LYS A 1 -9.60 -49.71 20.82
C LYS A 1 -9.21 -48.25 20.67
N PHE A 2 -9.95 -47.55 19.85
CA PHE A 2 -9.98 -46.08 19.66
C PHE A 2 -8.66 -45.41 19.26
N ASN A 3 -8.43 -45.34 17.96
CA ASN A 3 -7.54 -44.36 17.39
C ASN A 3 -8.19 -43.78 16.09
N THR A 4 -9.26 -43.03 16.30
CA THR A 4 -9.84 -42.15 15.27
C THR A 4 -9.40 -40.73 15.58
N MET A 5 -8.10 -40.46 15.50
CA MET A 5 -7.63 -39.11 15.28
C MET A 5 -7.97 -38.76 13.83
N GLY A 6 -9.06 -37.99 13.67
CA GLY A 6 -9.44 -37.42 12.40
C GLY A 6 -8.24 -36.69 11.81
N LYS A 7 -7.72 -37.16 10.68
CA LYS A 7 -6.85 -36.43 9.82
C LYS A 7 -7.58 -35.11 9.52
N LYS A 8 -7.19 -34.00 10.18
CA LYS A 8 -7.44 -32.65 9.66
C LYS A 8 -6.84 -32.67 8.27
N GLN A 9 -7.69 -32.81 7.29
CA GLN A 9 -7.34 -32.66 5.89
C GLN A 9 -6.88 -31.20 5.75
N ASP A 10 -5.57 -30.99 5.77
CA ASP A 10 -4.93 -29.71 5.47
C ASP A 10 -5.36 -29.34 4.06
N ARG A 11 -6.46 -28.63 3.93
CA ARG A 11 -6.88 -27.99 2.68
C ARG A 11 -5.90 -26.87 2.38
N ARG A 12 -4.72 -27.24 1.95
CA ARG A 12 -3.80 -26.27 1.36
C ARG A 12 -4.46 -25.77 0.08
N LEU A 13 -4.98 -24.57 0.16
CA LEU A 13 -5.52 -23.90 -1.02
C LEU A 13 -4.45 -23.91 -2.11
N THR A 14 -4.86 -24.24 -3.32
CA THR A 14 -3.99 -24.12 -4.50
C THR A 14 -3.50 -22.68 -4.63
N PHE A 15 -2.29 -22.46 -5.18
CA PHE A 15 -1.73 -21.12 -5.39
C PHE A 15 -2.75 -20.14 -6.00
N MET A 16 -3.51 -20.58 -7.02
CA MET A 16 -4.55 -19.76 -7.64
C MET A 16 -5.69 -19.41 -6.68
N GLN A 17 -6.11 -20.33 -5.82
CA GLN A 17 -7.14 -20.06 -4.82
C GLN A 17 -6.67 -19.05 -3.77
N ASN A 18 -5.43 -19.15 -3.31
CA ASN A 18 -4.83 -18.17 -2.41
C ASN A 18 -4.69 -16.79 -3.08
N PHE A 19 -4.29 -16.76 -4.35
CA PHE A 19 -4.17 -15.53 -5.13
C PHE A 19 -5.53 -14.83 -5.30
N ILE A 20 -6.56 -15.58 -5.68
CA ILE A 20 -7.93 -15.06 -5.84
C ILE A 20 -8.50 -14.60 -4.49
N ALA A 21 -8.36 -15.41 -3.44
CA ALA A 21 -8.83 -15.05 -2.10
C ALA A 21 -8.13 -13.81 -1.56
N GLY A 22 -6.81 -13.71 -1.73
CA GLY A 22 -6.03 -12.53 -1.38
C GLY A 22 -6.43 -11.29 -2.19
N GLY A 23 -6.69 -11.46 -3.48
CA GLY A 23 -7.18 -10.40 -4.36
C GLY A 23 -8.55 -9.88 -3.91
N ILE A 24 -9.52 -10.76 -3.65
CA ILE A 24 -10.86 -10.39 -3.17
C ILE A 24 -10.76 -9.69 -1.80
N ALA A 25 -10.00 -10.26 -0.87
CA ALA A 25 -9.78 -9.65 0.44
C ALA A 25 -9.11 -8.27 0.33
N GLY A 26 -8.13 -8.13 -0.57
CA GLY A 26 -7.46 -6.86 -0.84
C GLY A 26 -8.41 -5.80 -1.42
N VAL A 27 -9.24 -6.16 -2.39
CA VAL A 27 -10.27 -5.27 -2.95
C VAL A 27 -11.29 -4.87 -1.89
N GLY A 28 -11.78 -5.83 -1.10
CA GLY A 28 -12.72 -5.56 -0.01
C GLY A 28 -12.13 -4.59 1.03
N SER A 29 -10.92 -4.86 1.51
CA SER A 29 -10.22 -4.00 2.45
C SER A 29 -10.01 -2.59 1.90
N ARG A 30 -9.53 -2.45 0.65
CA ARG A 30 -9.33 -1.15 -0.02
C ARG A 30 -10.64 -0.39 -0.19
N THR A 31 -11.70 -1.05 -0.56
CA THR A 31 -13.02 -0.42 -0.71
C THR A 31 -13.55 0.08 0.62
N PHE A 32 -13.34 -0.68 1.71
CA PHE A 32 -13.75 -0.28 3.05
C PHE A 32 -12.93 0.91 3.59
N THR A 33 -11.62 0.94 3.32
CA THR A 33 -10.74 2.03 3.77
C THR A 33 -10.72 3.25 2.84
N SER A 34 -11.29 3.14 1.63
CA SER A 34 -11.32 4.21 0.62
C SER A 34 -11.80 5.56 1.15
N PRO A 35 -12.87 5.67 1.97
CA PRO A 35 -13.30 6.95 2.51
C PRO A 35 -12.22 7.69 3.30
N LEU A 36 -11.45 6.95 4.11
CA LEU A 36 -10.35 7.52 4.88
C LEU A 36 -9.18 7.95 3.98
N ASP A 37 -8.85 7.12 2.98
CA ASP A 37 -7.81 7.43 2.00
C ASP A 37 -8.12 8.70 1.22
N VAL A 38 -9.36 8.85 0.73
CA VAL A 38 -9.80 10.03 -0.03
C VAL A 38 -9.72 11.29 0.82
N VAL A 39 -10.27 11.26 2.05
CA VAL A 39 -10.23 12.40 2.97
C VAL A 39 -8.78 12.78 3.29
N LYS A 40 -7.90 11.79 3.54
CA LYS A 40 -6.47 12.02 3.77
C LYS A 40 -5.79 12.72 2.60
N ILE A 41 -5.97 12.22 1.37
CA ILE A 41 -5.34 12.77 0.17
C ILE A 41 -5.82 14.21 -0.07
N ILE A 42 -7.11 14.46 0.03
CA ILE A 42 -7.68 15.80 -0.16
C ILE A 42 -7.22 16.77 0.94
N ALA A 43 -7.17 16.32 2.20
CA ALA A 43 -6.67 17.12 3.30
C ALA A 43 -5.17 17.46 3.15
N GLN A 44 -4.37 16.58 2.53
CA GLN A 44 -2.95 16.83 2.27
C GLN A 44 -2.70 17.79 1.11
N VAL A 45 -3.52 17.73 0.06
CA VAL A 45 -3.39 18.57 -1.14
C VAL A 45 -4.16 19.87 -0.99
N GLY A 46 -5.19 19.88 -0.14
CA GLY A 46 -6.13 20.98 0.02
C GLY A 46 -5.45 22.28 0.45
N SER A 47 -5.71 23.31 -0.31
CA SER A 47 -5.45 24.70 -0.04
C SER A 47 -6.05 25.14 1.31
N LYS A 48 -5.57 26.28 1.85
CA LYS A 48 -5.87 26.92 3.14
C LYS A 48 -7.34 26.99 3.60
N GLN A 49 -8.28 26.51 2.81
CA GLN A 49 -9.73 26.60 3.03
C GLN A 49 -10.34 25.38 3.75
N HIS A 50 -9.55 24.32 3.99
CA HIS A 50 -10.05 23.11 4.62
C HIS A 50 -9.65 23.04 6.10
N SER A 51 -10.60 23.22 6.97
CA SER A 51 -10.46 23.16 8.43
C SER A 51 -10.27 21.72 8.93
N GLY A 52 -9.11 21.10 8.62
CA GLY A 52 -8.74 19.78 9.14
C GLY A 52 -9.55 18.60 8.55
N PHE A 53 -9.34 17.42 9.11
CA PHE A 53 -9.93 16.16 8.65
C PHE A 53 -11.48 16.19 8.63
N ILE A 54 -12.09 16.69 9.72
CA ILE A 54 -13.56 16.75 9.84
C ILE A 54 -14.17 17.74 8.84
N GLY A 55 -13.50 18.87 8.62
CA GLY A 55 -13.95 19.88 7.64
C GLY A 55 -13.89 19.34 6.21
N THR A 56 -12.80 18.64 5.86
CA THR A 56 -12.67 17.98 4.57
C THR A 56 -13.76 16.93 4.36
N PHE A 57 -14.03 16.11 5.37
CA PHE A 57 -15.11 15.11 5.32
C PHE A 57 -16.48 15.75 5.02
N LYS A 58 -16.83 16.82 5.77
CA LYS A 58 -18.10 17.55 5.56
C LYS A 58 -18.19 18.17 4.17
N ASN A 59 -17.09 18.71 3.65
CA ASN A 59 -17.05 19.32 2.33
C ASN A 59 -17.27 18.30 1.22
N ILE A 60 -16.57 17.15 1.27
CA ILE A 60 -16.78 16.07 0.29
C ILE A 60 -18.24 15.63 0.29
N TYR A 61 -18.82 15.42 1.50
CA TYR A 61 -20.21 15.00 1.61
C TYR A 61 -21.20 16.04 1.03
N LYS A 62 -20.94 17.32 1.26
CA LYS A 62 -21.81 18.41 0.74
C LYS A 62 -21.71 18.59 -0.76
N GLN A 63 -20.51 18.44 -1.34
CA GLN A 63 -20.28 18.71 -2.75
C GLN A 63 -20.60 17.50 -3.65
N GLU A 64 -20.26 16.30 -3.21
CA GLU A 64 -20.29 15.10 -4.04
C GLU A 64 -21.14 13.97 -3.45
N GLY A 65 -21.62 14.13 -2.24
CA GLY A 65 -22.37 13.11 -1.52
C GLY A 65 -21.51 11.88 -1.16
N LEU A 66 -22.15 10.75 -0.93
CA LEU A 66 -21.46 9.52 -0.52
C LEU A 66 -20.48 9.00 -1.60
N ARG A 67 -20.79 9.19 -2.89
CA ARG A 67 -19.96 8.67 -3.99
C ARG A 67 -18.57 9.33 -4.03
N GLY A 68 -18.42 10.55 -3.53
CA GLY A 68 -17.15 11.26 -3.46
C GLY A 68 -16.07 10.51 -2.66
N PHE A 69 -16.47 9.74 -1.66
CA PHE A 69 -15.54 8.98 -0.80
C PHE A 69 -14.91 7.76 -1.47
N TRP A 70 -15.40 7.35 -2.64
CA TRP A 70 -14.83 6.24 -3.43
C TRP A 70 -14.15 6.70 -4.72
N LYS A 71 -13.87 7.99 -4.86
CA LYS A 71 -13.09 8.52 -5.99
C LYS A 71 -11.70 7.88 -6.02
N GLY A 72 -11.32 7.38 -7.18
CA GLY A 72 -10.03 6.70 -7.36
C GLY A 72 -9.96 5.27 -6.80
N ASN A 73 -11.00 4.76 -6.11
CA ASN A 73 -10.98 3.39 -5.57
C ASN A 73 -10.84 2.33 -6.66
N GLY A 74 -11.50 2.50 -7.81
CA GLY A 74 -11.37 1.59 -8.95
C GLY A 74 -9.92 1.44 -9.42
N VAL A 75 -9.17 2.55 -9.50
CA VAL A 75 -7.74 2.52 -9.84
C VAL A 75 -6.94 1.84 -8.74
N ALA A 76 -7.25 2.12 -7.47
CA ALA A 76 -6.57 1.49 -6.33
C ALA A 76 -6.74 -0.03 -6.32
N CYS A 77 -7.95 -0.52 -6.64
CA CYS A 77 -8.21 -1.96 -6.77
C CYS A 77 -7.50 -2.55 -7.98
N LEU A 78 -7.56 -1.87 -9.14
CA LEU A 78 -6.88 -2.32 -10.36
C LEU A 78 -5.37 -2.45 -10.17
N ARG A 79 -4.77 -1.55 -9.38
CA ARG A 79 -3.34 -1.56 -9.06
C ARG A 79 -2.89 -2.80 -8.27
N LEU A 80 -3.75 -3.37 -7.43
CA LEU A 80 -3.37 -4.49 -6.54
C LEU A 80 -2.83 -5.69 -7.30
N PHE A 81 -3.47 -6.04 -8.41
CA PHE A 81 -3.10 -7.22 -9.19
C PHE A 81 -1.72 -7.09 -9.85
N PRO A 82 -1.46 -6.06 -10.69
CA PRO A 82 -0.16 -5.92 -11.33
C PRO A 82 0.96 -5.67 -10.31
N TYR A 83 0.69 -4.90 -9.24
CA TYR A 83 1.68 -4.69 -8.19
C TYR A 83 2.10 -6.01 -7.53
N SER A 84 1.13 -6.81 -7.10
CA SER A 84 1.42 -8.09 -6.43
C SER A 84 2.11 -9.07 -7.37
N ALA A 85 1.69 -9.15 -8.63
CA ALA A 85 2.29 -10.03 -9.62
C ALA A 85 3.76 -9.65 -9.91
N ILE A 86 4.03 -8.37 -10.16
CA ILE A 86 5.39 -7.88 -10.45
C ILE A 86 6.28 -8.01 -9.21
N ASN A 87 5.77 -7.65 -8.04
CA ASN A 87 6.52 -7.76 -6.79
C ASN A 87 6.91 -9.21 -6.50
N PHE A 88 5.99 -10.14 -6.66
CA PHE A 88 6.25 -11.57 -6.46
C PHE A 88 7.23 -12.12 -7.49
N ALA A 89 7.09 -11.78 -8.77
CA ALA A 89 8.00 -12.18 -9.82
C ALA A 89 9.43 -11.64 -9.57
N ALA A 90 9.56 -10.34 -9.30
CA ALA A 90 10.83 -9.70 -9.01
C ALA A 90 11.49 -10.29 -7.75
N PHE A 91 10.70 -10.53 -6.68
CA PHE A 91 11.22 -11.17 -5.47
C PHE A 91 11.75 -12.58 -5.73
N ASN A 92 11.04 -13.38 -6.53
CA ASN A 92 11.48 -14.73 -6.88
C ASN A 92 12.77 -14.72 -7.71
N GLU A 93 12.94 -13.79 -8.65
CA GLU A 93 14.19 -13.66 -9.41
C GLU A 93 15.34 -13.22 -8.48
N MET A 94 15.13 -12.25 -7.62
CA MET A 94 16.13 -11.85 -6.62
C MET A 94 16.49 -13.00 -5.68
N LYS A 95 15.50 -13.79 -5.27
CA LYS A 95 15.72 -14.98 -4.44
C LYS A 95 16.64 -15.99 -5.11
N LYS A 96 16.46 -16.27 -6.41
CA LYS A 96 17.33 -17.18 -7.15
C LYS A 96 18.79 -16.72 -7.15
N VAL A 97 19.01 -15.41 -7.33
CA VAL A 97 20.34 -14.81 -7.38
C VAL A 97 21.02 -14.76 -6.00
N MET A 98 20.23 -14.51 -4.93
CA MET A 98 20.76 -14.23 -3.60
C MET A 98 20.74 -15.45 -2.65
N THR A 99 20.20 -16.58 -3.09
CA THR A 99 20.23 -17.83 -2.31
C THR A 99 21.61 -18.47 -2.39
N ASN A 100 22.19 -18.79 -1.24
CA ASN A 100 23.47 -19.49 -1.20
C ASN A 100 23.31 -20.91 -1.79
N PRO A 101 24.09 -21.29 -2.82
CA PRO A 101 24.00 -22.59 -3.47
C PRO A 101 24.26 -23.76 -2.51
N GLU A 102 25.11 -23.58 -1.50
CA GLU A 102 25.52 -24.64 -0.58
C GLU A 102 24.47 -24.91 0.51
N THR A 103 23.83 -23.86 1.03
CA THR A 103 22.88 -23.99 2.15
C THR A 103 21.43 -24.03 1.70
N GLY A 104 21.14 -23.66 0.46
CA GLY A 104 19.77 -23.50 -0.07
C GLY A 104 18.93 -22.45 0.66
N ARG A 105 19.55 -21.65 1.54
CA ARG A 105 18.88 -20.62 2.35
C ARG A 105 19.36 -19.23 1.98
N MET A 106 18.47 -18.29 2.09
CA MET A 106 18.77 -16.86 1.93
C MET A 106 18.96 -16.24 3.31
N SER A 107 20.02 -15.43 3.47
CA SER A 107 20.25 -14.65 4.69
C SER A 107 19.10 -13.65 4.91
N ASN A 108 18.85 -13.29 6.17
CA ASN A 108 17.83 -12.29 6.52
C ASN A 108 18.10 -10.94 5.84
N LEU A 109 19.38 -10.54 5.74
CA LEU A 109 19.76 -9.32 5.05
C LEU A 109 19.48 -9.41 3.54
N ASN A 110 19.82 -10.53 2.91
CA ASN A 110 19.54 -10.76 1.49
C ASN A 110 18.02 -10.78 1.23
N SER A 111 17.23 -11.34 2.13
CA SER A 111 15.77 -11.32 2.04
C SER A 111 15.20 -9.90 2.10
N LEU A 112 15.76 -9.06 2.97
CA LEU A 112 15.38 -7.66 3.08
C LEU A 112 15.71 -6.88 1.81
N ILE A 113 16.93 -7.06 1.28
CA ILE A 113 17.38 -6.41 0.04
C ILE A 113 16.52 -6.89 -1.14
N ALA A 114 16.29 -8.20 -1.27
CA ALA A 114 15.46 -8.76 -2.32
C ALA A 114 14.04 -8.19 -2.29
N GLY A 115 13.44 -8.09 -1.09
CA GLY A 115 12.12 -7.50 -0.90
C GLY A 115 12.08 -6.01 -1.26
N ALA A 116 13.10 -5.25 -0.84
CA ALA A 116 13.20 -3.83 -1.15
C ALA A 116 13.33 -3.58 -2.67
N VAL A 117 14.21 -4.32 -3.35
CA VAL A 117 14.41 -4.21 -4.80
C VAL A 117 13.13 -4.60 -5.54
N ALA A 118 12.49 -5.71 -5.16
CA ALA A 118 11.22 -6.14 -5.75
C ALA A 118 10.12 -5.10 -5.56
N GLY A 119 10.01 -4.50 -4.37
CA GLY A 119 9.07 -3.43 -4.08
C GLY A 119 9.29 -2.18 -4.93
N VAL A 120 10.55 -1.78 -5.12
CA VAL A 120 10.89 -0.65 -6.01
C VAL A 120 10.50 -0.95 -7.45
N ILE A 121 10.87 -2.12 -7.99
CA ILE A 121 10.51 -2.53 -9.36
C ILE A 121 9.00 -2.52 -9.55
N ALA A 122 8.24 -3.11 -8.61
CA ALA A 122 6.79 -3.13 -8.66
C ALA A 122 6.20 -1.72 -8.59
N THR A 123 6.74 -0.85 -7.73
CA THR A 123 6.29 0.54 -7.61
C THR A 123 6.53 1.30 -8.91
N VAL A 124 7.72 1.23 -9.49
CA VAL A 124 8.05 1.90 -10.76
C VAL A 124 7.10 1.45 -11.88
N ALA A 125 6.85 0.15 -11.98
CA ALA A 125 5.98 -0.41 -13.02
C ALA A 125 4.51 0.04 -12.89
N VAL A 126 3.99 0.18 -11.67
CA VAL A 126 2.59 0.59 -11.44
C VAL A 126 2.42 2.08 -11.15
N TYR A 127 3.50 2.84 -11.12
CA TYR A 127 3.46 4.28 -10.80
C TYR A 127 2.50 5.09 -11.68
N PRO A 128 2.36 4.82 -12.99
CA PRO A 128 1.33 5.48 -13.82
C PRO A 128 -0.09 5.34 -13.25
N LEU A 129 -0.44 4.20 -12.65
CA LEU A 129 -1.74 4.01 -12.02
C LEU A 129 -1.87 4.83 -10.73
N ASP A 130 -0.78 4.97 -9.97
CA ASP A 130 -0.76 5.81 -8.77
C ASP A 130 -0.95 7.28 -9.10
N MET A 131 -0.29 7.77 -10.15
CA MET A 131 -0.46 9.13 -10.64
C MET A 131 -1.91 9.40 -11.06
N VAL A 132 -2.51 8.50 -11.84
CA VAL A 132 -3.91 8.63 -12.26
C VAL A 132 -4.85 8.57 -11.06
N LYS A 133 -4.63 7.65 -10.10
CA LYS A 133 -5.41 7.58 -8.86
C LYS A 133 -5.40 8.91 -8.13
N THR A 134 -4.21 9.48 -7.90
CA THR A 134 -4.05 10.72 -7.16
C THR A 134 -4.78 11.87 -7.85
N ARG A 135 -4.63 12.03 -9.17
CA ARG A 135 -5.32 13.07 -9.95
C ARG A 135 -6.83 12.92 -9.94
N LEU A 136 -7.35 11.69 -10.06
CA LEU A 136 -8.79 11.44 -9.97
C LEU A 136 -9.34 11.73 -8.57
N THR A 137 -8.55 11.46 -7.53
CA THR A 137 -8.98 11.70 -6.13
C THR A 137 -9.00 13.19 -5.81
N VAL A 138 -8.03 13.96 -6.31
CA VAL A 138 -7.85 15.39 -5.98
C VAL A 138 -8.85 16.30 -6.71
N GLN A 139 -9.50 15.85 -7.80
CA GLN A 139 -10.49 16.68 -8.48
C GLN A 139 -11.81 16.75 -7.70
N VAL A 140 -11.81 17.55 -6.62
CA VAL A 140 -12.99 17.73 -5.72
C VAL A 140 -13.81 18.97 -6.07
N ASP A 141 -13.22 19.96 -6.71
CA ASP A 141 -13.83 21.30 -6.83
C ASP A 141 -14.66 21.51 -8.11
N GLY A 142 -15.52 20.56 -8.47
CA GLY A 142 -16.48 20.76 -9.57
C GLY A 142 -15.90 20.80 -10.99
N GLN A 143 -14.59 20.87 -11.14
CA GLN A 143 -13.92 20.73 -12.44
C GLN A 143 -13.64 19.26 -12.70
N ASN A 144 -14.64 18.53 -13.16
CA ASN A 144 -14.49 17.14 -13.61
C ASN A 144 -13.65 17.07 -14.90
N LYS A 145 -12.35 17.38 -14.78
CA LYS A 145 -11.39 17.33 -15.91
C LYS A 145 -11.30 15.90 -16.47
N TYR A 146 -11.37 14.89 -15.60
CA TYR A 146 -11.25 13.49 -15.97
C TYR A 146 -12.57 12.76 -15.70
N LYS A 147 -13.16 12.17 -16.73
CA LYS A 147 -14.43 11.41 -16.64
C LYS A 147 -14.27 9.98 -16.15
N GLY A 148 -13.02 9.48 -16.05
CA GLY A 148 -12.71 8.11 -15.62
C GLY A 148 -11.24 7.78 -15.82
N ILE A 149 -10.88 6.51 -15.55
CA ILE A 149 -9.48 6.04 -15.59
C ILE A 149 -8.89 6.20 -17.00
N ILE A 150 -9.58 5.70 -18.01
CA ILE A 150 -9.09 5.71 -19.42
C ILE A 150 -8.98 7.15 -19.93
N ASP A 151 -9.97 7.97 -19.62
CA ASP A 151 -9.97 9.37 -19.99
C ASP A 151 -8.81 10.13 -19.35
N ALA A 152 -8.56 9.88 -18.05
CA ALA A 152 -7.43 10.47 -17.34
C ALA A 152 -6.09 10.09 -18.00
N PHE A 153 -5.87 8.84 -18.36
CA PHE A 153 -4.67 8.42 -19.10
C PHE A 153 -4.53 9.17 -20.42
N ARG A 154 -5.61 9.26 -21.19
CA ARG A 154 -5.60 9.94 -22.51
C ARG A 154 -5.31 11.43 -22.38
N VAL A 155 -5.99 12.11 -21.46
CA VAL A 155 -5.82 13.56 -21.25
C VAL A 155 -4.40 13.88 -20.75
N ILE A 156 -3.90 13.15 -19.76
CA ILE A 156 -2.55 13.34 -19.23
C ILE A 156 -1.50 13.12 -20.32
N TYR A 157 -1.63 12.04 -21.09
CA TYR A 157 -0.70 11.76 -22.18
C TYR A 157 -0.72 12.85 -23.25
N LYS A 158 -1.91 13.36 -23.62
CA LYS A 158 -2.07 14.38 -24.66
C LYS A 158 -1.58 15.76 -24.22
N GLU A 159 -1.82 16.14 -22.97
CA GLU A 159 -1.50 17.47 -22.47
C GLU A 159 -0.07 17.58 -21.92
N GLU A 160 0.42 16.55 -21.22
CA GLU A 160 1.67 16.61 -20.47
C GLU A 160 2.72 15.61 -20.97
N GLY A 161 2.33 14.65 -21.84
CA GLY A 161 3.22 13.63 -22.37
C GLY A 161 3.45 12.43 -21.42
N PHE A 162 4.27 11.47 -21.90
CA PHE A 162 4.51 10.20 -21.20
C PHE A 162 5.21 10.38 -19.84
N PHE A 163 6.20 11.28 -19.76
CA PHE A 163 6.96 11.48 -18.51
C PHE A 163 6.13 12.09 -17.37
N ALA A 164 4.98 12.65 -17.67
CA ALA A 164 4.06 13.15 -16.66
C ALA A 164 3.57 12.06 -15.69
N PHE A 165 3.47 10.82 -16.17
CA PHE A 165 3.07 9.68 -15.32
C PHE A 165 4.08 9.33 -14.24
N TYR A 166 5.33 9.78 -14.37
CA TYR A 166 6.42 9.53 -13.42
C TYR A 166 6.79 10.76 -12.59
N LYS A 167 6.07 11.87 -12.73
CA LYS A 167 6.29 13.06 -11.91
C LYS A 167 6.08 12.76 -10.43
N GLY A 168 7.07 13.08 -9.61
CA GLY A 168 7.04 12.82 -8.17
C GLY A 168 7.48 11.42 -7.72
N MET A 169 7.81 10.51 -8.64
CA MET A 169 8.26 9.16 -8.32
C MET A 169 9.50 9.16 -7.42
N THR A 170 10.48 10.00 -7.70
CA THR A 170 11.71 10.11 -6.92
C THR A 170 11.41 10.51 -5.47
N ALA A 171 10.55 11.51 -5.27
CA ALA A 171 10.13 11.95 -3.94
C ALA A 171 9.38 10.82 -3.20
N SER A 172 8.51 10.08 -3.91
CA SER A 172 7.78 8.95 -3.34
C SER A 172 8.72 7.83 -2.90
N ILE A 173 9.70 7.45 -3.72
CA ILE A 173 10.69 6.40 -3.39
C ILE A 173 11.55 6.86 -2.20
N LEU A 174 12.05 8.09 -2.22
CA LEU A 174 12.83 8.65 -1.11
C LEU A 174 12.05 8.73 0.20
N GLY A 175 10.74 8.96 0.13
CA GLY A 175 9.87 8.97 1.31
C GLY A 175 9.59 7.57 1.88
N VAL A 176 9.51 6.56 1.03
CA VAL A 176 9.23 5.17 1.45
C VAL A 176 10.37 4.56 2.25
N ILE A 177 11.63 4.88 1.91
CA ILE A 177 12.81 4.30 2.56
C ILE A 177 12.86 4.63 4.06
N PRO A 178 12.85 5.92 4.49
CA PRO A 178 12.88 6.25 5.91
C PRO A 178 11.59 5.82 6.63
N PHE A 179 10.42 5.92 5.97
CA PHE A 179 9.16 5.45 6.53
C PHE A 179 9.18 3.95 6.84
N GLY A 180 9.61 3.14 5.89
CA GLY A 180 9.74 1.70 6.07
C GLY A 180 10.76 1.34 7.15
N GLY A 181 11.94 1.95 7.11
CA GLY A 181 13.00 1.74 8.11
C GLY A 181 12.53 2.07 9.52
N LEU A 182 11.90 3.23 9.72
CA LEU A 182 11.37 3.65 11.01
C LEU A 182 10.23 2.75 11.50
N THR A 183 9.33 2.32 10.60
CA THR A 183 8.26 1.41 10.96
C THR A 183 8.81 0.08 11.46
N PHE A 184 9.77 -0.51 10.75
CA PHE A 184 10.40 -1.76 11.17
C PHE A 184 11.18 -1.60 12.48
N MET A 185 12.00 -0.58 12.60
CA MET A 185 12.80 -0.32 13.80
C MET A 185 11.90 -0.10 15.02
N SER A 186 10.86 0.71 14.89
CA SER A 186 9.91 0.96 15.98
C SER A 186 9.15 -0.31 16.36
N TYR A 187 8.77 -1.12 15.39
CA TYR A 187 8.10 -2.39 15.65
C TYR A 187 8.99 -3.37 16.40
N GLU A 188 10.27 -3.49 16.05
CA GLU A 188 11.24 -4.35 16.74
C GLU A 188 11.50 -3.88 18.16
N ILE A 189 11.66 -2.56 18.37
CA ILE A 189 11.81 -1.99 19.73
C ILE A 189 10.59 -2.30 20.59
N LEU A 190 9.38 -2.14 20.05
CA LEU A 190 8.15 -2.44 20.76
C LEU A 190 8.01 -3.93 21.07
N ALA A 191 8.37 -4.81 20.14
CA ALA A 191 8.38 -6.26 20.36
C ALA A 191 9.37 -6.63 21.49
N TYR A 192 10.55 -5.98 21.53
CA TYR A 192 11.51 -6.17 22.60
C TYR A 192 10.97 -5.74 23.97
N VAL A 193 10.20 -4.66 24.05
CA VAL A 193 9.56 -4.18 25.29
C VAL A 193 8.57 -5.23 25.85
N TRP A 194 7.89 -5.98 24.98
CA TRP A 194 7.02 -7.09 25.41
C TRP A 194 7.79 -8.32 25.89
N GLY A 195 9.12 -8.38 25.72
CA GLY A 195 9.96 -9.51 26.10
C GLY A 195 9.67 -10.80 25.31
N LYS A 196 9.02 -10.69 24.15
CA LYS A 196 8.60 -11.81 23.30
C LYS A 196 9.14 -11.62 21.88
N PRO A 197 9.62 -12.68 21.22
CA PRO A 197 9.95 -12.62 19.81
C PRO A 197 8.67 -12.38 18.98
N ARG A 198 8.82 -11.72 17.84
CA ARG A 198 7.71 -11.34 16.94
C ARG A 198 6.76 -12.49 16.59
N SER A 199 7.29 -13.71 16.51
CA SER A 199 6.52 -14.93 16.20
C SER A 199 5.55 -15.37 17.30
N GLU A 200 5.75 -14.90 18.54
CA GLU A 200 4.96 -15.28 19.71
C GLU A 200 4.00 -14.19 20.18
N LEU A 201 3.99 -13.03 19.49
CA LEU A 201 3.06 -11.96 19.82
C LEU A 201 1.62 -12.34 19.45
N ASN A 202 0.69 -12.07 20.37
CA ASN A 202 -0.73 -12.24 20.14
C ASN A 202 -1.27 -11.24 19.10
N GLY A 203 -2.43 -11.51 18.50
CA GLY A 203 -3.05 -10.64 17.51
C GLY A 203 -3.25 -9.19 18.00
N LEU A 204 -3.64 -9.02 19.28
CA LEU A 204 -3.82 -7.70 19.90
C LEU A 204 -2.48 -6.98 20.11
N GLU A 205 -1.46 -7.67 20.60
CA GLU A 205 -0.11 -7.13 20.77
C GLU A 205 0.48 -6.69 19.43
N ASN A 206 0.32 -7.50 18.38
CA ASN A 206 0.72 -7.16 17.01
C ASN A 206 -0.03 -5.92 16.47
N PHE A 207 -1.32 -5.82 16.76
CA PHE A 207 -2.12 -4.66 16.35
C PHE A 207 -1.64 -3.37 17.03
N ILE A 208 -1.44 -3.41 18.36
CA ILE A 208 -0.94 -2.26 19.12
C ILE A 208 0.44 -1.85 18.62
N ASN A 209 1.36 -2.80 18.43
CA ASN A 209 2.69 -2.52 17.91
C ASN A 209 2.65 -1.91 16.52
N GLY A 210 1.79 -2.42 15.63
CA GLY A 210 1.59 -1.88 14.29
C GLY A 210 1.07 -0.43 14.32
N CYS A 211 0.10 -0.15 15.17
CA CYS A 211 -0.44 1.21 15.35
C CYS A 211 0.62 2.19 15.87
N LEU A 212 1.37 1.81 16.91
CA LEU A 212 2.41 2.66 17.50
C LEU A 212 3.58 2.88 16.53
N ALA A 213 4.09 1.83 15.91
CA ALA A 213 5.17 1.92 14.94
C ALA A 213 4.78 2.79 13.73
N GLY A 214 3.56 2.60 13.22
CA GLY A 214 3.01 3.42 12.14
C GLY A 214 2.88 4.90 12.55
N SER A 215 2.40 5.17 13.76
CA SER A 215 2.27 6.54 14.29
C SER A 215 3.63 7.25 14.40
N ILE A 216 4.65 6.56 14.90
CA ILE A 216 6.02 7.08 15.00
C ILE A 216 6.57 7.40 13.60
N ALA A 217 6.43 6.47 12.65
CA ALA A 217 6.91 6.66 11.28
C ALA A 217 6.20 7.82 10.57
N VAL A 218 4.88 7.96 10.74
CA VAL A 218 4.10 9.07 10.18
C VAL A 218 4.52 10.39 10.81
N SER A 219 4.72 10.45 12.13
CA SER A 219 5.16 11.66 12.82
C SER A 219 6.52 12.15 12.31
N TYR A 220 7.46 11.23 12.08
CA TYR A 220 8.77 11.57 11.51
C TYR A 220 8.64 12.12 10.08
N THR A 221 7.88 11.47 9.21
CA THR A 221 7.70 11.94 7.84
C THR A 221 6.98 13.29 7.77
N HIS A 222 6.06 13.55 8.70
CA HIS A 222 5.38 14.86 8.80
C HIS A 222 6.32 15.98 9.25
N LEU A 223 7.32 15.68 10.07
CA LEU A 223 8.31 16.65 10.56
C LEU A 223 9.40 16.95 9.54
N THR A 224 9.80 15.96 8.73
CA THR A 224 10.97 16.09 7.84
C THR A 224 10.63 16.44 6.39
N LEU A 225 9.39 16.20 5.95
CA LEU A 225 8.95 16.44 4.57
C LEU A 225 8.02 17.67 4.44
N ARG A 226 7.94 18.48 5.46
CA ARG A 226 7.22 19.76 5.48
C ARG A 226 8.19 20.90 5.19
#